data_feb81b9b86c3ae164ccb01435b5b6381
#
_entry.id   feb81b9b86c3ae164ccb01435b5b6381
#
_cell.length_a   1.000
_cell.length_b   1.000
_cell.length_c   1.000
_cell.angle_alpha   90.00
_cell.angle_beta   90.00
_cell.angle_gamma   90.00
#
_symmetry.space_group_name_H-M   'P 1'
#
loop_
_entity.id
_entity.type
_entity.pdbx_description
1 polymer ?
#
loop_
_entity_poly.entity_id
_entity_poly.type
_entity_poly.pdbx_seq_one_letter_code
_entity_poly.pdbx_strand_id
1 'polypeptide(L)'
;MKRLLFFVTILMLGGLALTAGVREDFKANPKRSANNYQAYPVDGFPAITPAPAGYEPFFINHYGRHGSRWLINGKTYTQPLDLLEKGHREGKLTRRGEEVLQIMREVNEACQGRLGELSDIGHEQHRGIAQRMFQNFPQVFKDDAPVVARSTIVIRCILSMQNEVDVLSSLNPRLRITTDASQATMYYMNYRDSVARALRATMRPMVNQCRDKWVNPSGMLKKLFNDQRWVKNNLSTDDARTMMIGMFDVVGNMQSHHQFEDVNLYDLFSADDIYSVWRYNNAYWYINSGETPLTQCRVDYMEANLLRNFIEDADKAITSENPNPGASLRFGHESVVLPLCCLMGLNGLDYRTTDLETLDQHWQTYKVFPMAANIQFVYFRKPGSDDVLMLPLLNEREATLPVPTDVAPYYHWSDVRDYFIEKLSRQPIITLPQ
;
A
#
# COMPACT_ATOMS: atom_id res chain seq x y z
N MET A 1 51.04 -11.73 44.48
CA MET A 1 49.75 -12.29 44.00
C MET A 1 49.08 -11.25 43.15
N LYS A 2 49.19 -11.37 41.82
CA LYS A 2 48.58 -10.42 40.86
C LYS A 2 47.23 -10.99 40.42
N ARG A 3 46.14 -10.32 40.74
CA ARG A 3 44.81 -10.65 40.23
C ARG A 3 44.68 -10.10 38.80
N LEU A 4 44.51 -11.03 37.87
CA LEU A 4 44.21 -10.76 36.46
C LEU A 4 42.69 -10.54 36.34
N LEU A 5 42.26 -9.31 36.03
CA LEU A 5 40.89 -9.01 35.61
C LEU A 5 40.74 -9.41 34.15
N PHE A 6 39.91 -10.39 33.86
CA PHE A 6 39.44 -10.66 32.50
C PHE A 6 38.26 -9.75 32.23
N PHE A 7 38.45 -8.78 31.34
CA PHE A 7 37.36 -8.07 30.67
C PHE A 7 36.82 -8.94 29.54
N VAL A 8 35.62 -9.49 29.72
CA VAL A 8 34.86 -10.11 28.63
C VAL A 8 34.14 -8.99 27.88
N THR A 9 34.68 -8.62 26.75
CA THR A 9 34.02 -7.73 25.80
C THR A 9 33.00 -8.59 25.04
N ILE A 10 31.72 -8.49 25.42
CA ILE A 10 30.62 -9.03 24.61
C ILE A 10 30.49 -8.12 23.39
N LEU A 11 31.05 -8.54 22.26
CA LEU A 11 30.70 -7.98 20.95
C LEU A 11 29.24 -8.36 20.69
N MET A 12 28.34 -7.40 20.88
CA MET A 12 27.03 -7.44 20.25
C MET A 12 27.26 -7.31 18.74
N LEU A 13 27.34 -8.41 18.03
CA LEU A 13 27.10 -8.48 16.60
C LEU A 13 25.60 -8.24 16.38
N GLY A 14 25.21 -6.97 16.45
CA GLY A 14 23.97 -6.51 15.85
C GLY A 14 24.09 -6.82 14.37
N GLY A 15 23.38 -7.84 13.90
CA GLY A 15 23.26 -8.16 12.51
C GLY A 15 22.73 -6.91 11.78
N LEU A 16 23.62 -6.15 11.15
CA LEU A 16 23.26 -5.29 10.05
C LEU A 16 22.67 -6.22 8.99
N ALA A 17 21.36 -6.42 9.02
CA ALA A 17 20.64 -6.83 7.83
C ALA A 17 20.99 -5.75 6.79
N LEU A 18 21.93 -6.07 5.90
CA LEU A 18 22.14 -5.31 4.68
C LEU A 18 20.80 -5.29 3.96
N THR A 19 20.00 -4.24 4.19
CA THR A 19 18.81 -4.02 3.39
C THR A 19 19.34 -3.81 1.98
N ALA A 20 19.10 -4.79 1.12
CA ALA A 20 19.38 -4.65 -0.29
C ALA A 20 18.81 -3.32 -0.74
N GLY A 21 19.57 -2.53 -1.47
CA GLY A 21 19.10 -1.25 -1.99
C GLY A 21 17.92 -1.47 -2.93
N VAL A 22 17.12 -0.45 -3.16
CA VAL A 22 15.95 -0.51 -4.04
C VAL A 22 16.26 -1.15 -5.40
N ARG A 23 17.44 -0.86 -5.95
CA ARG A 23 17.89 -1.40 -7.24
C ARG A 23 18.09 -2.92 -7.20
N GLU A 24 18.65 -3.43 -6.11
CA GLU A 24 18.86 -4.86 -5.91
C GLU A 24 17.53 -5.59 -5.70
N ASP A 25 16.60 -4.98 -4.97
CA ASP A 25 15.25 -5.51 -4.79
C ASP A 25 14.53 -5.68 -6.15
N PHE A 26 14.64 -4.68 -7.04
CA PHE A 26 14.01 -4.73 -8.36
C PHE A 26 14.76 -5.63 -9.35
N LYS A 27 16.06 -5.77 -9.21
CA LYS A 27 16.85 -6.74 -9.97
C LYS A 27 16.48 -8.17 -9.60
N ALA A 28 16.26 -8.43 -8.31
CA ALA A 28 15.81 -9.73 -7.82
C ALA A 28 14.37 -10.05 -8.23
N ASN A 29 13.49 -9.05 -8.19
CA ASN A 29 12.09 -9.19 -8.61
C ASN A 29 11.55 -7.86 -9.16
N PRO A 30 11.52 -7.67 -10.49
CA PRO A 30 11.05 -6.44 -11.11
C PRO A 30 9.55 -6.15 -10.85
N LYS A 31 8.73 -7.16 -10.53
CA LYS A 31 7.31 -6.99 -10.18
C LYS A 31 7.13 -6.09 -8.95
N ARG A 32 8.13 -6.02 -8.05
CA ARG A 32 8.10 -5.10 -6.88
C ARG A 32 8.12 -3.63 -7.25
N SER A 33 8.65 -3.27 -8.41
CA SER A 33 8.68 -1.87 -8.89
C SER A 33 7.31 -1.35 -9.34
N ALA A 34 6.30 -2.21 -9.42
CA ALA A 34 4.96 -1.86 -9.87
C ALA A 34 4.19 -0.92 -8.92
N ASN A 35 4.79 -0.50 -7.79
CA ASN A 35 4.20 0.43 -6.84
C ASN A 35 2.83 -0.07 -6.32
N ASN A 36 1.81 0.78 -6.50
CA ASN A 36 0.44 0.47 -6.12
C ASN A 36 -0.25 -0.58 -7.01
N TYR A 37 0.43 -1.10 -8.05
CA TYR A 37 -0.04 -2.24 -8.85
C TYR A 37 0.66 -3.55 -8.49
N GLN A 38 1.58 -3.55 -7.55
CA GLN A 38 2.18 -4.76 -7.02
C GLN A 38 1.08 -5.65 -6.42
N ALA A 39 1.05 -6.92 -6.80
CA ALA A 39 0.12 -7.88 -6.19
C ALA A 39 0.50 -8.16 -4.72
N TYR A 40 -0.50 -8.45 -3.90
CA TYR A 40 -0.28 -8.88 -2.52
C TYR A 40 0.39 -10.26 -2.50
N PRO A 41 1.37 -10.50 -1.63
CA PRO A 41 2.01 -11.80 -1.55
C PRO A 41 1.01 -12.88 -1.11
N VAL A 42 1.17 -14.09 -1.61
CA VAL A 42 0.33 -15.24 -1.25
C VAL A 42 0.96 -16.08 -0.14
N ASP A 43 2.27 -15.95 0.07
CA ASP A 43 3.09 -16.69 1.04
C ASP A 43 4.22 -15.83 1.63
N GLY A 44 5.10 -16.47 2.41
CA GLY A 44 6.27 -15.80 2.99
C GLY A 44 5.89 -14.86 4.16
N PHE A 45 4.75 -15.08 4.82
CA PHE A 45 4.39 -14.36 6.04
C PHE A 45 5.18 -14.92 7.23
N PRO A 46 5.88 -14.08 8.00
CA PRO A 46 6.55 -14.52 9.21
C PRO A 46 5.52 -14.93 10.27
N ALA A 47 5.92 -15.84 11.16
CA ALA A 47 5.14 -16.10 12.35
C ALA A 47 5.05 -14.86 13.24
N ILE A 48 3.89 -14.62 13.81
CA ILE A 48 3.69 -13.54 14.79
C ILE A 48 4.44 -13.88 16.08
N THR A 49 5.17 -12.92 16.61
CA THR A 49 5.84 -13.06 17.90
C THR A 49 4.80 -13.37 19.00
N PRO A 50 4.98 -14.41 19.81
CA PRO A 50 4.04 -14.72 20.87
C PRO A 50 3.83 -13.56 21.85
N ALA A 51 2.59 -13.34 22.25
CA ALA A 51 2.27 -12.33 23.24
C ALA A 51 2.95 -12.59 24.59
N PRO A 52 3.25 -11.56 25.38
CA PRO A 52 3.73 -11.70 26.75
C PRO A 52 2.81 -12.60 27.57
N ALA A 53 3.39 -13.33 28.53
CA ALA A 53 2.68 -14.36 29.29
C ALA A 53 1.38 -13.85 29.93
N GLY A 54 0.29 -14.56 29.64
CA GLY A 54 -1.05 -14.27 30.15
C GLY A 54 -1.85 -13.26 29.34
N TYR A 55 -1.28 -12.63 28.31
CA TYR A 55 -2.03 -11.78 27.39
C TYR A 55 -2.65 -12.60 26.27
N GLU A 56 -3.93 -12.36 26.00
CA GLU A 56 -4.67 -12.98 24.91
C GLU A 56 -5.30 -11.92 24.00
N PRO A 57 -5.33 -12.14 22.67
CA PRO A 57 -5.96 -11.23 21.75
C PRO A 57 -7.48 -11.21 21.95
N PHE A 58 -8.09 -10.03 21.95
CA PHE A 58 -9.53 -9.88 22.17
C PHE A 58 -10.23 -8.97 21.17
N PHE A 59 -9.47 -8.11 20.45
CA PHE A 59 -10.03 -7.18 19.49
C PHE A 59 -9.06 -6.92 18.33
N ILE A 60 -9.61 -6.77 17.11
CA ILE A 60 -8.86 -6.35 15.91
C ILE A 60 -9.49 -5.09 15.33
N ASN A 61 -8.64 -4.10 15.07
CA ASN A 61 -8.98 -2.86 14.36
C ASN A 61 -8.24 -2.84 13.03
N HIS A 62 -8.95 -2.83 11.90
CA HIS A 62 -8.38 -3.06 10.59
C HIS A 62 -8.79 -1.98 9.58
N TYR A 63 -7.89 -1.61 8.67
CA TYR A 63 -8.18 -0.94 7.42
C TYR A 63 -7.42 -1.59 6.28
N GLY A 64 -8.14 -2.12 5.28
CA GLY A 64 -7.59 -2.75 4.09
C GLY A 64 -7.89 -1.97 2.81
N ARG A 65 -6.96 -2.01 1.88
CA ARG A 65 -7.14 -1.63 0.49
C ARG A 65 -7.88 -2.73 -0.26
N HIS A 66 -8.69 -2.40 -1.28
CA HIS A 66 -9.24 -3.40 -2.21
C HIS A 66 -8.15 -4.29 -2.83
N GLY A 67 -8.49 -5.49 -3.23
CA GLY A 67 -7.59 -6.45 -3.89
C GLY A 67 -7.15 -6.03 -5.29
N SER A 68 -6.37 -6.89 -5.94
CA SER A 68 -5.95 -6.77 -7.34
C SER A 68 -7.15 -6.50 -8.25
N ARG A 69 -6.93 -5.69 -9.29
CA ARG A 69 -8.00 -5.17 -10.16
C ARG A 69 -7.48 -4.76 -11.52
N TRP A 70 -8.36 -4.60 -12.49
CA TRP A 70 -8.08 -3.92 -13.75
C TRP A 70 -7.75 -2.44 -13.52
N LEU A 71 -6.94 -1.83 -14.40
CA LEU A 71 -6.66 -0.39 -14.36
C LEU A 71 -7.97 0.39 -14.50
N ILE A 72 -8.04 1.55 -13.83
CA ILE A 72 -9.26 2.38 -13.82
C ILE A 72 -9.38 3.19 -15.11
N ASN A 73 -8.23 3.69 -15.61
CA ASN A 73 -8.20 4.56 -16.77
C ASN A 73 -7.96 3.76 -18.06
N GLY A 74 -8.97 3.64 -18.90
CA GLY A 74 -8.88 2.93 -20.17
C GLY A 74 -7.80 3.48 -21.11
N LYS A 75 -7.49 4.80 -21.04
CA LYS A 75 -6.44 5.41 -21.86
C LYS A 75 -5.04 4.84 -21.57
N THR A 76 -4.81 4.31 -20.36
CA THR A 76 -3.56 3.63 -20.02
C THR A 76 -3.32 2.41 -20.90
N TYR A 77 -4.39 1.71 -21.31
CA TYR A 77 -4.31 0.59 -22.26
C TYR A 77 -4.30 1.07 -23.71
N THR A 78 -5.21 1.96 -24.07
CA THR A 78 -5.44 2.31 -25.49
C THR A 78 -4.37 3.22 -26.06
N GLN A 79 -3.83 4.17 -25.30
CA GLN A 79 -2.84 5.13 -25.80
C GLN A 79 -1.55 4.47 -26.33
N PRO A 80 -0.89 3.54 -25.62
CA PRO A 80 0.24 2.81 -26.17
C PRO A 80 -0.17 1.86 -27.31
N LEU A 81 -1.35 1.24 -27.23
CA LEU A 81 -1.87 0.34 -28.26
C LEU A 81 -2.09 1.11 -29.59
N ASP A 82 -2.70 2.29 -29.55
CA ASP A 82 -2.96 3.11 -30.75
C ASP A 82 -1.66 3.46 -31.50
N LEU A 83 -0.58 3.77 -30.79
CA LEU A 83 0.71 4.06 -31.40
C LEU A 83 1.35 2.79 -32.00
N LEU A 84 1.27 1.66 -31.31
CA LEU A 84 1.73 0.36 -31.82
C LEU A 84 0.96 -0.05 -33.07
N GLU A 85 -0.37 0.08 -33.08
CA GLU A 85 -1.23 -0.17 -34.25
C GLU A 85 -0.85 0.71 -35.45
N LYS A 86 -0.57 1.98 -35.20
CA LYS A 86 -0.10 2.89 -36.26
C LYS A 86 1.27 2.45 -36.79
N GLY A 87 2.20 2.11 -35.88
CA GLY A 87 3.52 1.61 -36.25
C GLY A 87 3.47 0.33 -37.07
N HIS A 88 2.57 -0.60 -36.71
CA HIS A 88 2.32 -1.84 -37.47
C HIS A 88 1.85 -1.55 -38.90
N ARG A 89 0.79 -0.76 -39.05
CA ARG A 89 0.25 -0.41 -40.39
C ARG A 89 1.28 0.25 -41.31
N GLU A 90 2.23 0.99 -40.74
CA GLU A 90 3.27 1.71 -41.49
C GLU A 90 4.62 0.95 -41.55
N GLY A 91 4.68 -0.30 -41.05
CA GLY A 91 5.90 -1.14 -41.07
C GLY A 91 7.03 -0.57 -40.20
N LYS A 92 6.70 0.11 -39.11
CA LYS A 92 7.63 0.80 -38.22
C LYS A 92 7.94 0.07 -36.92
N LEU A 93 7.33 -1.09 -36.70
CA LEU A 93 7.63 -1.90 -35.53
C LEU A 93 8.89 -2.75 -35.74
N THR A 94 9.62 -2.97 -34.66
CA THR A 94 10.62 -4.05 -34.60
C THR A 94 9.89 -5.39 -34.46
N ARG A 95 10.61 -6.51 -34.57
CA ARG A 95 10.05 -7.83 -34.22
C ARG A 95 9.48 -7.82 -32.79
N ARG A 96 10.20 -7.25 -31.82
CA ARG A 96 9.72 -7.16 -30.44
C ARG A 96 8.49 -6.26 -30.32
N GLY A 97 8.43 -5.17 -31.11
CA GLY A 97 7.25 -4.30 -31.21
C GLY A 97 6.01 -5.02 -31.68
N GLU A 98 6.13 -5.93 -32.66
CA GLU A 98 5.00 -6.76 -33.14
C GLU A 98 4.53 -7.76 -32.06
N GLU A 99 5.46 -8.39 -31.33
CA GLU A 99 5.14 -9.28 -30.21
C GLU A 99 4.39 -8.51 -29.10
N VAL A 100 4.85 -7.32 -28.74
CA VAL A 100 4.21 -6.45 -27.73
C VAL A 100 2.84 -5.97 -28.20
N LEU A 101 2.69 -5.61 -29.48
CA LEU A 101 1.40 -5.26 -30.05
C LEU A 101 0.36 -6.37 -29.85
N GLN A 102 0.74 -7.62 -30.14
CA GLN A 102 -0.17 -8.75 -29.95
C GLN A 102 -0.60 -8.91 -28.48
N ILE A 103 0.34 -8.85 -27.56
CA ILE A 103 0.04 -8.90 -26.11
C ILE A 103 -0.86 -7.73 -25.69
N MET A 104 -0.58 -6.52 -26.17
CA MET A 104 -1.40 -5.34 -25.84
C MET A 104 -2.82 -5.42 -26.40
N ARG A 105 -3.04 -6.07 -27.55
CA ARG A 105 -4.37 -6.37 -28.08
C ARG A 105 -5.13 -7.30 -27.13
N GLU A 106 -4.50 -8.38 -26.70
CA GLU A 106 -5.09 -9.36 -25.78
C GLU A 106 -5.45 -8.71 -24.43
N VAL A 107 -4.55 -7.89 -23.86
CA VAL A 107 -4.79 -7.15 -22.61
C VAL A 107 -5.94 -6.16 -22.79
N ASN A 108 -5.97 -5.42 -23.91
CA ASN A 108 -7.02 -4.46 -24.20
C ASN A 108 -8.39 -5.15 -24.42
N GLU A 109 -8.43 -6.28 -25.08
CA GLU A 109 -9.64 -7.08 -25.25
C GLU A 109 -10.16 -7.58 -23.89
N ALA A 110 -9.26 -8.15 -23.08
CA ALA A 110 -9.60 -8.68 -21.77
C ALA A 110 -10.11 -7.63 -20.77
N CYS A 111 -9.67 -6.37 -20.89
CA CYS A 111 -10.09 -5.29 -19.98
C CYS A 111 -11.42 -4.62 -20.40
N GLN A 112 -11.99 -4.94 -21.57
CA GLN A 112 -13.21 -4.29 -22.05
C GLN A 112 -14.38 -4.53 -21.10
N GLY A 113 -15.05 -3.44 -20.69
CA GLY A 113 -16.14 -3.48 -19.72
C GLY A 113 -15.73 -3.76 -18.26
N ARG A 114 -14.43 -3.96 -17.99
CA ARG A 114 -13.91 -4.37 -16.68
C ARG A 114 -13.03 -3.32 -15.96
N LEU A 115 -13.00 -2.09 -16.44
CA LEU A 115 -12.14 -1.05 -15.86
C LEU A 115 -12.43 -0.82 -14.36
N GLY A 116 -11.39 -1.00 -13.55
CA GLY A 116 -11.48 -0.85 -12.09
C GLY A 116 -12.19 -1.98 -11.35
N GLU A 117 -12.61 -3.04 -12.03
CA GLU A 117 -13.18 -4.24 -11.41
C GLU A 117 -12.12 -5.05 -10.66
N LEU A 118 -12.53 -5.66 -9.55
CA LEU A 118 -11.73 -6.62 -8.80
C LEU A 118 -11.42 -7.84 -9.71
N SER A 119 -10.18 -8.30 -9.70
CA SER A 119 -9.79 -9.52 -10.42
C SER A 119 -9.93 -10.77 -9.55
N ASP A 120 -9.83 -11.97 -10.18
CA ASP A 120 -9.86 -13.22 -9.43
C ASP A 120 -8.76 -13.30 -8.39
N ILE A 121 -7.54 -12.85 -8.72
CA ILE A 121 -6.43 -12.70 -7.76
C ILE A 121 -6.83 -11.75 -6.61
N GLY A 122 -7.57 -10.67 -6.90
CA GLY A 122 -8.05 -9.75 -5.87
C GLY A 122 -9.04 -10.39 -4.89
N HIS A 123 -9.91 -11.27 -5.38
CA HIS A 123 -10.78 -12.10 -4.54
C HIS A 123 -9.99 -13.07 -3.67
N GLU A 124 -9.01 -13.76 -4.23
CA GLU A 124 -8.15 -14.72 -3.53
C GLU A 124 -7.31 -14.05 -2.43
N GLN A 125 -6.78 -12.85 -2.70
CA GLN A 125 -6.00 -12.08 -1.73
C GLN A 125 -6.79 -11.83 -0.44
N HIS A 126 -8.02 -11.34 -0.54
CA HIS A 126 -8.86 -11.06 0.63
C HIS A 126 -9.31 -12.33 1.36
N ARG A 127 -9.60 -13.41 0.64
CA ARG A 127 -9.87 -14.72 1.26
C ARG A 127 -8.67 -15.21 2.07
N GLY A 128 -7.46 -15.10 1.51
CA GLY A 128 -6.22 -15.48 2.19
C GLY A 128 -5.94 -14.62 3.44
N ILE A 129 -6.15 -13.30 3.37
CA ILE A 129 -5.99 -12.38 4.51
C ILE A 129 -6.94 -12.77 5.65
N ALA A 130 -8.23 -12.97 5.37
CA ALA A 130 -9.20 -13.36 6.38
C ALA A 130 -8.87 -14.71 7.03
N GLN A 131 -8.44 -15.70 6.23
CA GLN A 131 -8.04 -17.00 6.73
C GLN A 131 -6.84 -16.90 7.68
N ARG A 132 -5.80 -16.15 7.31
CA ARG A 132 -4.61 -15.97 8.16
C ARG A 132 -4.92 -15.13 9.38
N MET A 133 -5.75 -14.10 9.27
CA MET A 133 -6.23 -13.30 10.43
C MET A 133 -6.94 -14.19 11.45
N PHE A 134 -7.84 -15.06 11.00
CA PHE A 134 -8.52 -16.02 11.86
C PHE A 134 -7.55 -17.05 12.49
N GLN A 135 -6.61 -17.56 11.70
CA GLN A 135 -5.62 -18.53 12.17
C GLN A 135 -4.65 -17.96 13.21
N ASN A 136 -4.23 -16.70 13.02
CA ASN A 136 -3.30 -16.03 13.92
C ASN A 136 -3.97 -15.57 15.22
N PHE A 137 -5.26 -15.20 15.17
CA PHE A 137 -5.99 -14.60 16.30
C PHE A 137 -7.36 -15.25 16.51
N PRO A 138 -7.45 -16.58 16.67
CA PRO A 138 -8.73 -17.29 16.75
C PRO A 138 -9.58 -16.88 17.95
N GLN A 139 -8.95 -16.36 19.02
CA GLN A 139 -9.65 -15.90 20.23
C GLN A 139 -10.57 -14.71 19.93
N VAL A 140 -10.20 -13.84 18.96
CA VAL A 140 -11.00 -12.68 18.55
C VAL A 140 -12.30 -13.12 17.87
N PHE A 141 -12.29 -14.26 17.19
CA PHE A 141 -13.39 -14.77 16.36
C PHE A 141 -14.09 -15.98 16.99
N LYS A 142 -13.99 -16.16 18.32
CA LYS A 142 -14.65 -17.27 19.00
C LYS A 142 -16.13 -16.95 19.29
N ASP A 143 -16.91 -18.00 19.51
CA ASP A 143 -18.32 -17.93 19.89
C ASP A 143 -19.17 -17.06 18.94
N ASP A 144 -19.98 -16.17 19.48
CA ASP A 144 -20.82 -15.22 18.74
C ASP A 144 -20.20 -13.82 18.68
N ALA A 145 -18.86 -13.74 18.56
CA ALA A 145 -18.14 -12.47 18.51
C ALA A 145 -18.73 -11.53 17.45
N PRO A 146 -18.90 -10.23 17.74
CA PRO A 146 -19.34 -9.27 16.74
C PRO A 146 -18.21 -8.94 15.77
N VAL A 147 -18.50 -8.92 14.48
CA VAL A 147 -17.62 -8.42 13.43
C VAL A 147 -18.34 -7.31 12.69
N VAL A 148 -17.81 -6.10 12.77
CA VAL A 148 -18.38 -4.94 12.08
C VAL A 148 -17.52 -4.64 10.87
N ALA A 149 -18.00 -4.97 9.67
CA ALA A 149 -17.30 -4.74 8.41
C ALA A 149 -17.89 -3.53 7.66
N ARG A 150 -17.05 -2.57 7.31
CA ARG A 150 -17.43 -1.37 6.56
C ARG A 150 -16.59 -1.21 5.31
N SER A 151 -17.23 -0.81 4.22
CA SER A 151 -16.54 -0.51 2.95
C SER A 151 -16.82 0.92 2.51
N THR A 152 -15.92 1.48 1.71
CA THR A 152 -16.30 2.60 0.85
C THR A 152 -17.39 2.17 -0.12
N ILE A 153 -18.11 3.14 -0.71
CA ILE A 153 -19.20 2.87 -1.66
C ILE A 153 -18.73 2.35 -3.03
N VAL A 154 -17.44 2.03 -3.18
CA VAL A 154 -16.86 1.56 -4.44
C VAL A 154 -16.96 0.04 -4.53
N ILE A 155 -17.54 -0.48 -5.62
CA ILE A 155 -17.88 -1.90 -5.80
C ILE A 155 -16.72 -2.83 -5.46
N ARG A 156 -15.50 -2.57 -5.97
CA ARG A 156 -14.33 -3.43 -5.68
C ARG A 156 -13.97 -3.50 -4.19
N CYS A 157 -14.23 -2.41 -3.43
CA CYS A 157 -14.01 -2.41 -1.98
C CYS A 157 -15.10 -3.22 -1.26
N ILE A 158 -16.36 -3.12 -1.71
CA ILE A 158 -17.47 -3.90 -1.20
C ILE A 158 -17.22 -5.40 -1.46
N LEU A 159 -16.78 -5.77 -2.67
CA LEU A 159 -16.43 -7.15 -2.99
C LEU A 159 -15.22 -7.66 -2.21
N SER A 160 -14.23 -6.81 -1.94
CA SER A 160 -13.10 -7.14 -1.07
C SER A 160 -13.57 -7.45 0.36
N MET A 161 -14.44 -6.58 0.92
CA MET A 161 -15.10 -6.81 2.21
C MET A 161 -15.85 -8.13 2.23
N GLN A 162 -16.68 -8.38 1.20
CA GLN A 162 -17.49 -9.59 1.14
C GLN A 162 -16.64 -10.86 1.14
N ASN A 163 -15.49 -10.89 0.42
CA ASN A 163 -14.61 -12.06 0.43
C ASN A 163 -14.04 -12.38 1.83
N GLU A 164 -13.68 -11.37 2.62
CA GLU A 164 -13.23 -11.61 4.00
C GLU A 164 -14.38 -12.07 4.91
N VAL A 165 -15.55 -11.44 4.79
CA VAL A 165 -16.75 -11.80 5.55
C VAL A 165 -17.18 -13.23 5.27
N ASP A 166 -17.17 -13.67 4.00
CA ASP A 166 -17.52 -15.03 3.61
C ASP A 166 -16.59 -16.07 4.23
N VAL A 167 -15.29 -15.80 4.25
CA VAL A 167 -14.31 -16.69 4.90
C VAL A 167 -14.53 -16.73 6.41
N LEU A 168 -14.66 -15.60 7.08
CA LEU A 168 -14.89 -15.55 8.53
C LEU A 168 -16.18 -16.27 8.92
N SER A 169 -17.27 -16.06 8.17
CA SER A 169 -18.56 -16.77 8.36
C SER A 169 -18.42 -18.28 8.17
N SER A 170 -17.64 -18.70 7.18
CA SER A 170 -17.36 -20.12 6.92
C SER A 170 -16.57 -20.79 8.03
N LEU A 171 -15.56 -20.08 8.59
CA LEU A 171 -14.72 -20.58 9.66
C LEU A 171 -15.42 -20.62 11.02
N ASN A 172 -16.29 -19.63 11.29
CA ASN A 172 -17.17 -19.64 12.45
C ASN A 172 -18.57 -19.09 12.11
N PRO A 173 -19.56 -19.97 11.84
CA PRO A 173 -20.92 -19.57 11.49
C PRO A 173 -21.70 -18.88 12.62
N ARG A 174 -21.17 -18.85 13.85
CA ARG A 174 -21.81 -18.19 15.01
C ARG A 174 -21.46 -16.70 15.10
N LEU A 175 -20.50 -16.20 14.33
CA LEU A 175 -20.13 -14.79 14.33
C LEU A 175 -21.34 -13.90 14.01
N ARG A 176 -21.47 -12.81 14.75
CA ARG A 176 -22.47 -11.77 14.46
C ARG A 176 -21.89 -10.71 13.55
N ILE A 177 -21.89 -11.00 12.25
CA ILE A 177 -21.31 -10.10 11.25
C ILE A 177 -22.35 -9.07 10.78
N THR A 178 -21.97 -7.80 10.80
CA THR A 178 -22.71 -6.69 10.20
C THR A 178 -21.87 -6.03 9.13
N THR A 179 -22.49 -5.72 7.99
CA THR A 179 -21.83 -5.05 6.87
C THR A 179 -22.48 -3.71 6.55
N ASP A 180 -21.69 -2.72 6.19
CA ASP A 180 -22.15 -1.42 5.72
C ASP A 180 -21.27 -0.85 4.62
N ALA A 181 -21.87 -0.16 3.64
CA ALA A 181 -21.21 0.62 2.61
C ALA A 181 -22.05 1.86 2.31
N SER A 182 -21.95 2.89 3.14
CA SER A 182 -22.81 4.06 3.09
C SER A 182 -22.06 5.37 2.95
N GLN A 183 -22.74 6.40 2.43
CA GLN A 183 -22.22 7.77 2.40
C GLN A 183 -21.97 8.32 3.80
N ALA A 184 -22.72 7.85 4.79
CA ALA A 184 -22.61 8.30 6.19
C ALA A 184 -21.22 8.01 6.80
N THR A 185 -20.54 6.96 6.35
CA THR A 185 -19.21 6.58 6.85
C THR A 185 -18.05 7.16 6.03
N MET A 186 -18.32 7.75 4.86
CA MET A 186 -17.27 8.25 3.96
C MET A 186 -16.43 9.38 4.56
N TYR A 187 -16.90 10.09 5.59
CA TYR A 187 -16.15 11.16 6.25
C TYR A 187 -14.89 10.66 6.97
N TYR A 188 -14.78 9.37 7.26
CA TYR A 188 -13.57 8.73 7.79
C TYR A 188 -13.07 7.58 6.91
N MET A 189 -13.94 6.91 6.14
CA MET A 189 -13.53 5.80 5.28
C MET A 189 -12.70 6.22 4.07
N ASN A 190 -12.94 7.42 3.53
CA ASN A 190 -12.22 8.03 2.41
C ASN A 190 -12.55 9.53 2.34
N TYR A 191 -12.05 10.28 3.29
CA TYR A 191 -12.35 11.71 3.41
C TYR A 191 -11.74 12.51 2.27
N ARG A 192 -12.53 13.37 1.66
CA ARG A 192 -12.09 14.29 0.60
C ARG A 192 -11.63 15.61 1.19
N ASP A 193 -10.43 15.65 1.76
CA ASP A 193 -9.85 16.86 2.34
C ASP A 193 -9.54 17.91 1.26
N SER A 194 -10.25 19.04 1.32
CA SER A 194 -10.09 20.13 0.35
C SER A 194 -8.73 20.83 0.47
N VAL A 195 -8.19 20.94 1.69
CA VAL A 195 -6.89 21.57 1.96
C VAL A 195 -5.77 20.68 1.39
N ALA A 196 -5.78 19.38 1.70
CA ALA A 196 -4.82 18.45 1.15
C ALA A 196 -4.86 18.43 -0.40
N ARG A 197 -6.05 18.46 -0.98
CA ARG A 197 -6.22 18.52 -2.45
C ARG A 197 -5.63 19.79 -3.04
N ALA A 198 -5.84 20.94 -2.42
CA ALA A 198 -5.29 22.21 -2.90
C ALA A 198 -3.76 22.22 -2.79
N LEU A 199 -3.18 21.78 -1.66
CA LEU A 199 -1.72 21.65 -1.50
C LEU A 199 -1.10 20.71 -2.53
N ARG A 200 -1.70 19.56 -2.78
CA ARG A 200 -1.26 18.64 -3.86
C ARG A 200 -1.28 19.30 -5.23
N ALA A 201 -2.28 20.13 -5.52
CA ALA A 201 -2.38 20.83 -6.80
C ALA A 201 -1.23 21.82 -7.00
N THR A 202 -0.77 22.51 -5.95
CA THR A 202 0.39 23.42 -6.03
C THR A 202 1.71 22.69 -6.32
N MET A 203 1.79 21.40 -6.02
CA MET A 203 3.00 20.59 -6.21
C MET A 203 3.11 19.95 -7.61
N ARG A 204 2.09 20.06 -8.46
CA ARG A 204 2.11 19.51 -9.83
C ARG A 204 3.35 19.90 -10.65
N PRO A 205 3.81 21.17 -10.66
CA PRO A 205 5.02 21.53 -11.41
C PRO A 205 6.26 20.76 -10.93
N MET A 206 6.43 20.59 -9.62
CA MET A 206 7.54 19.82 -9.05
C MET A 206 7.47 18.34 -9.43
N VAL A 207 6.30 17.75 -9.35
CA VAL A 207 6.07 16.35 -9.78
C VAL A 207 6.41 16.19 -11.27
N ASN A 208 6.01 17.14 -12.14
CA ASN A 208 6.36 17.11 -13.56
C ASN A 208 7.87 17.26 -13.76
N GLN A 209 8.56 18.11 -13.01
CA GLN A 209 10.02 18.24 -13.06
C GLN A 209 10.72 16.91 -12.70
N CYS A 210 10.26 16.19 -11.68
CA CYS A 210 10.77 14.86 -11.34
C CYS A 210 10.57 13.87 -12.51
N ARG A 211 9.36 13.85 -13.12
CA ARG A 211 9.08 13.03 -14.29
C ARG A 211 10.04 13.35 -15.44
N ASP A 212 10.17 14.62 -15.77
CA ASP A 212 10.97 15.08 -16.92
C ASP A 212 12.46 14.81 -16.74
N LYS A 213 12.93 14.86 -15.49
CA LYS A 213 14.32 14.58 -15.12
C LYS A 213 14.64 13.09 -15.14
N TRP A 214 13.75 12.25 -14.64
CA TRP A 214 14.08 10.82 -14.38
C TRP A 214 13.55 9.87 -15.44
N VAL A 215 12.40 10.15 -16.07
CA VAL A 215 11.79 9.24 -17.03
C VAL A 215 12.31 9.49 -18.46
N ASN A 216 13.06 8.52 -18.99
CA ASN A 216 13.61 8.59 -20.35
C ASN A 216 13.07 7.44 -21.21
N PRO A 217 12.12 7.70 -22.12
CA PRO A 217 11.46 6.65 -22.92
C PRO A 217 12.32 6.08 -24.05
N SER A 218 13.50 6.66 -24.32
CA SER A 218 14.29 6.35 -25.54
C SER A 218 14.67 4.87 -25.64
N GLY A 219 14.99 4.20 -24.51
CA GLY A 219 15.35 2.78 -24.48
C GLY A 219 14.18 1.89 -24.93
N MET A 220 13.02 2.07 -24.30
CA MET A 220 11.80 1.36 -24.62
C MET A 220 11.37 1.59 -26.08
N LEU A 221 11.37 2.85 -26.53
CA LEU A 221 10.96 3.18 -27.90
C LEU A 221 11.87 2.56 -28.97
N LYS A 222 13.18 2.43 -28.73
CA LYS A 222 14.10 1.73 -29.63
C LYS A 222 13.85 0.22 -29.70
N LYS A 223 13.36 -0.37 -28.62
CA LYS A 223 12.98 -1.78 -28.63
C LYS A 223 11.68 -2.05 -29.38
N LEU A 224 10.76 -1.08 -29.38
CA LEU A 224 9.45 -1.20 -30.03
C LEU A 224 9.45 -0.79 -31.50
N PHE A 225 10.21 0.26 -31.87
CA PHE A 225 10.15 0.88 -33.19
C PHE A 225 11.50 0.85 -33.91
N ASN A 226 11.50 0.46 -35.19
CA ASN A 226 12.68 0.39 -36.05
C ASN A 226 13.08 1.76 -36.67
N ASP A 227 12.21 2.78 -36.59
CA ASP A 227 12.43 4.11 -37.14
C ASP A 227 12.23 5.21 -36.09
N GLN A 228 13.33 5.67 -35.49
CA GLN A 228 13.29 6.70 -34.45
C GLN A 228 12.93 8.10 -34.98
N ARG A 229 13.07 8.35 -36.29
CA ARG A 229 12.61 9.61 -36.90
C ARG A 229 11.08 9.59 -37.01
N TRP A 230 10.52 8.46 -37.40
CA TRP A 230 9.08 8.26 -37.41
C TRP A 230 8.49 8.47 -36.02
N VAL A 231 9.11 7.88 -34.97
CA VAL A 231 8.67 8.06 -33.56
C VAL A 231 8.61 9.55 -33.22
N LYS A 232 9.67 10.32 -33.48
CA LYS A 232 9.74 11.77 -33.17
C LYS A 232 8.68 12.58 -33.92
N ASN A 233 8.29 12.15 -35.11
CA ASN A 233 7.25 12.84 -35.90
C ASN A 233 5.83 12.52 -35.43
N ASN A 234 5.64 11.44 -34.69
CA ASN A 234 4.32 10.94 -34.27
C ASN A 234 4.09 11.05 -32.76
N LEU A 235 5.12 11.34 -31.97
CA LEU A 235 5.06 11.35 -30.52
C LEU A 235 5.90 12.50 -29.96
N SER A 236 5.28 13.42 -29.23
CA SER A 236 6.02 14.44 -28.49
C SER A 236 6.85 13.82 -27.37
N THR A 237 7.85 14.53 -26.87
CA THR A 237 8.67 14.05 -25.75
C THR A 237 7.82 13.82 -24.50
N ASP A 238 6.81 14.64 -24.26
CA ASP A 238 5.90 14.52 -23.11
C ASP A 238 4.97 13.31 -23.24
N ASP A 239 4.41 13.11 -24.43
CA ASP A 239 3.59 11.93 -24.72
C ASP A 239 4.42 10.64 -24.66
N ALA A 240 5.68 10.68 -25.06
CA ALA A 240 6.60 9.55 -24.98
C ALA A 240 6.85 9.12 -23.52
N ARG A 241 7.04 10.08 -22.61
CA ARG A 241 7.15 9.79 -21.16
C ARG A 241 5.85 9.25 -20.61
N THR A 242 4.72 9.86 -20.98
CA THR A 242 3.38 9.40 -20.55
C THR A 242 3.12 7.97 -21.05
N MET A 243 3.48 7.66 -22.30
CA MET A 243 3.40 6.31 -22.85
C MET A 243 4.27 5.32 -22.08
N MET A 244 5.52 5.69 -21.74
CA MET A 244 6.41 4.82 -20.97
C MET A 244 5.84 4.50 -19.59
N ILE A 245 5.32 5.50 -18.88
CA ILE A 245 4.69 5.33 -17.58
C ILE A 245 3.44 4.43 -17.71
N GLY A 246 2.59 4.69 -18.70
CA GLY A 246 1.39 3.90 -18.97
C GLY A 246 1.72 2.44 -19.30
N MET A 247 2.72 2.19 -20.15
CA MET A 247 3.22 0.83 -20.43
C MET A 247 3.75 0.15 -19.16
N PHE A 248 4.47 0.89 -18.32
CA PHE A 248 4.97 0.38 -17.05
C PHE A 248 3.83 0.01 -16.08
N ASP A 249 2.78 0.81 -16.03
CA ASP A 249 1.58 0.54 -15.24
C ASP A 249 0.84 -0.71 -15.74
N VAL A 250 0.71 -0.87 -17.07
CA VAL A 250 0.10 -2.07 -17.68
C VAL A 250 0.91 -3.32 -17.32
N VAL A 251 2.24 -3.25 -17.52
CA VAL A 251 3.16 -4.37 -17.20
C VAL A 251 3.12 -4.71 -15.71
N GLY A 252 3.12 -3.70 -14.85
CA GLY A 252 2.99 -3.87 -13.41
C GLY A 252 1.64 -4.48 -13.00
N ASN A 253 0.56 -4.14 -13.71
CA ASN A 253 -0.78 -4.65 -13.41
C ASN A 253 -1.01 -6.09 -13.91
N MET A 254 -0.22 -6.61 -14.85
CA MET A 254 -0.35 -7.99 -15.33
C MET A 254 -0.29 -9.04 -14.23
N GLN A 255 0.49 -8.80 -13.17
CA GLN A 255 0.54 -9.66 -11.98
C GLN A 255 -0.79 -9.72 -11.18
N SER A 256 -1.78 -8.92 -11.55
CA SER A 256 -3.12 -8.93 -10.97
C SER A 256 -4.08 -9.88 -11.69
N HIS A 257 -3.63 -10.61 -12.72
CA HIS A 257 -4.49 -11.42 -13.59
C HIS A 257 -3.82 -12.75 -13.94
N HIS A 258 -4.42 -13.88 -13.58
CA HIS A 258 -3.89 -15.22 -13.82
C HIS A 258 -3.52 -15.46 -15.29
N GLN A 259 -4.34 -14.99 -16.23
CA GLN A 259 -4.12 -15.15 -17.65
C GLN A 259 -2.85 -14.46 -18.19
N PHE A 260 -2.21 -13.58 -17.40
CA PHE A 260 -1.00 -12.86 -17.77
C PHE A 260 0.20 -13.16 -16.84
N GLU A 261 0.11 -14.15 -15.95
CA GLU A 261 1.18 -14.47 -14.99
C GLU A 261 2.51 -14.84 -15.67
N ASP A 262 2.44 -15.51 -16.80
CA ASP A 262 3.60 -15.94 -17.58
C ASP A 262 4.09 -14.89 -18.58
N VAL A 263 3.37 -13.78 -18.73
CA VAL A 263 3.74 -12.70 -19.65
C VAL A 263 4.79 -11.81 -19.00
N ASN A 264 5.99 -11.76 -19.60
CA ASN A 264 7.06 -10.87 -19.14
C ASN A 264 7.31 -9.76 -20.16
N LEU A 265 6.93 -8.54 -19.80
CA LEU A 265 7.23 -7.33 -20.57
C LEU A 265 8.21 -6.38 -19.82
N TYR A 266 8.74 -6.79 -18.65
CA TYR A 266 9.76 -5.99 -17.97
C TYR A 266 11.07 -5.88 -18.78
N ASP A 267 11.32 -6.78 -19.72
CA ASP A 267 12.43 -6.73 -20.65
C ASP A 267 12.39 -5.52 -21.60
N LEU A 268 11.25 -4.84 -21.72
CA LEU A 268 11.13 -3.57 -22.46
C LEU A 268 11.92 -2.45 -21.78
N PHE A 269 12.12 -2.54 -20.48
CA PHE A 269 12.77 -1.54 -19.66
C PHE A 269 14.19 -2.03 -19.27
N SER A 270 15.14 -1.13 -19.24
CA SER A 270 16.42 -1.38 -18.58
C SER A 270 16.25 -1.35 -17.07
N ALA A 271 17.23 -1.85 -16.31
CA ALA A 271 17.21 -1.73 -14.85
C ALA A 271 17.15 -0.26 -14.38
N ASP A 272 17.77 0.65 -15.13
CA ASP A 272 17.69 2.10 -14.87
C ASP A 272 16.32 2.67 -15.19
N ASP A 273 15.64 2.20 -16.24
CA ASP A 273 14.28 2.61 -16.56
C ASP A 273 13.31 2.16 -15.47
N ILE A 274 13.39 0.90 -15.02
CA ILE A 274 12.58 0.35 -13.94
C ILE A 274 12.72 1.19 -12.67
N TYR A 275 13.97 1.45 -12.26
CA TYR A 275 14.24 2.27 -11.09
C TYR A 275 13.74 3.70 -11.26
N SER A 276 13.95 4.32 -12.43
CA SER A 276 13.60 5.71 -12.67
C SER A 276 12.10 5.96 -12.72
N VAL A 277 11.33 5.08 -13.34
CA VAL A 277 9.85 5.18 -13.34
C VAL A 277 9.31 4.95 -11.92
N TRP A 278 9.83 3.93 -11.21
CA TRP A 278 9.44 3.73 -9.83
C TRP A 278 9.81 4.94 -8.94
N ARG A 279 11.02 5.50 -9.09
CA ARG A 279 11.49 6.67 -8.32
C ARG A 279 10.58 7.88 -8.50
N TYR A 280 10.18 8.13 -9.75
CA TYR A 280 9.18 9.17 -10.05
C TYR A 280 7.86 8.90 -9.32
N ASN A 281 7.34 7.69 -9.38
CA ASN A 281 6.11 7.30 -8.70
C ASN A 281 6.27 7.39 -7.16
N ASN A 282 7.43 7.01 -6.62
CA ASN A 282 7.72 7.13 -5.20
C ASN A 282 7.67 8.60 -4.72
N ALA A 283 8.30 9.50 -5.46
CA ALA A 283 8.25 10.93 -5.17
C ALA A 283 6.83 11.51 -5.32
N TYR A 284 6.09 11.09 -6.34
CA TYR A 284 4.68 11.45 -6.51
C TYR A 284 3.85 11.07 -5.27
N TRP A 285 3.97 9.83 -4.81
CA TRP A 285 3.23 9.36 -3.64
C TRP A 285 3.67 10.04 -2.35
N TYR A 286 4.97 10.31 -2.19
CA TYR A 286 5.48 11.04 -1.03
C TYR A 286 4.90 12.46 -0.94
N ILE A 287 4.91 13.21 -2.05
CA ILE A 287 4.32 14.56 -2.12
C ILE A 287 2.81 14.53 -1.82
N ASN A 288 2.13 13.47 -2.27
CA ASN A 288 0.66 13.38 -2.17
C ASN A 288 0.15 12.70 -0.90
N SER A 289 1.01 12.09 -0.08
CA SER A 289 0.58 11.27 1.07
C SER A 289 1.48 11.37 2.29
N GLY A 290 2.75 11.77 2.10
CA GLY A 290 3.75 11.80 3.15
C GLY A 290 3.69 13.04 4.03
N GLU A 291 4.32 12.97 5.20
CA GLU A 291 4.49 14.09 6.12
C GLU A 291 5.63 15.01 5.63
N THR A 292 5.47 15.56 4.43
CA THR A 292 6.52 16.35 3.77
C THR A 292 6.38 17.85 4.04
N PRO A 293 7.53 18.55 4.32
CA PRO A 293 7.53 20.01 4.40
C PRO A 293 7.11 20.70 3.08
N LEU A 294 7.21 20.01 1.94
CA LEU A 294 6.75 20.52 0.63
C LEU A 294 5.24 20.83 0.63
N THR A 295 4.46 20.08 1.40
CA THR A 295 3.03 20.29 1.60
C THR A 295 2.73 20.72 3.05
N GLN A 296 3.69 21.39 3.69
CA GLN A 296 3.57 21.93 5.04
C GLN A 296 3.23 20.87 6.10
N CYS A 297 3.67 19.62 5.91
CA CYS A 297 3.36 18.48 6.78
C CYS A 297 1.85 18.33 7.08
N ARG A 298 1.00 18.54 6.06
CA ARG A 298 -0.45 18.61 6.26
C ARG A 298 -1.23 17.52 5.50
N VAL A 299 -0.66 16.95 4.45
CA VAL A 299 -1.42 16.09 3.53
C VAL A 299 -1.79 14.75 4.16
N ASP A 300 -0.94 14.17 5.00
CA ASP A 300 -1.20 12.94 5.76
C ASP A 300 -2.38 13.07 6.73
N TYR A 301 -2.62 14.28 7.27
CA TYR A 301 -3.78 14.57 8.14
C TYR A 301 -5.14 14.48 7.45
N MET A 302 -5.19 14.19 6.14
CA MET A 302 -6.44 13.83 5.48
C MET A 302 -7.07 12.59 6.12
N GLU A 303 -6.26 11.74 6.78
CA GLU A 303 -6.73 10.55 7.49
C GLU A 303 -6.97 10.75 9.00
N ALA A 304 -6.95 12.01 9.47
CA ALA A 304 -7.20 12.33 10.87
C ALA A 304 -8.53 11.79 11.41
N ASN A 305 -9.58 11.82 10.59
CA ASN A 305 -10.90 11.27 10.97
C ASN A 305 -10.86 9.74 11.11
N LEU A 306 -10.12 9.06 10.25
CA LEU A 306 -9.96 7.62 10.33
C LEU A 306 -9.13 7.22 11.56
N LEU A 307 -8.05 7.93 11.84
CA LEU A 307 -7.26 7.69 13.05
C LEU A 307 -8.08 7.92 14.33
N ARG A 308 -8.93 8.96 14.39
CA ARG A 308 -9.90 9.13 15.50
C ARG A 308 -10.83 7.96 15.64
N ASN A 309 -11.38 7.47 14.51
CA ASN A 309 -12.27 6.31 14.53
C ASN A 309 -11.55 5.03 14.99
N PHE A 310 -10.26 4.85 14.68
CA PHE A 310 -9.46 3.75 15.23
C PHE A 310 -9.34 3.84 16.76
N ILE A 311 -9.04 5.03 17.28
CA ILE A 311 -8.95 5.27 18.73
C ILE A 311 -10.30 4.98 19.40
N GLU A 312 -11.39 5.55 18.87
CA GLU A 312 -12.74 5.39 19.42
C GLU A 312 -13.21 3.93 19.45
N ASP A 313 -12.94 3.16 18.38
CA ASP A 313 -13.33 1.75 18.33
C ASP A 313 -12.47 0.90 19.27
N ALA A 314 -11.20 1.23 19.45
CA ALA A 314 -10.34 0.58 20.46
C ALA A 314 -10.81 0.88 21.88
N ASP A 315 -11.08 2.14 22.21
CA ASP A 315 -11.56 2.56 23.52
C ASP A 315 -12.91 1.89 23.87
N LYS A 316 -13.82 1.79 22.91
CA LYS A 316 -15.10 1.08 23.07
C LYS A 316 -14.89 -0.42 23.30
N ALA A 317 -13.97 -1.05 22.57
CA ALA A 317 -13.68 -2.48 22.74
C ALA A 317 -13.07 -2.79 24.11
N ILE A 318 -12.17 -1.92 24.59
CA ILE A 318 -11.47 -2.05 25.88
C ILE A 318 -12.47 -1.91 27.04
N THR A 319 -13.38 -0.92 26.95
CA THR A 319 -14.37 -0.65 28.00
C THR A 319 -15.66 -1.46 27.88
N SER A 320 -15.73 -2.35 26.90
CA SER A 320 -16.92 -3.18 26.65
C SER A 320 -17.14 -4.18 27.76
N GLU A 321 -18.40 -4.32 28.23
CA GLU A 321 -18.83 -5.41 29.09
C GLU A 321 -18.78 -6.78 28.38
N ASN A 322 -18.82 -6.78 27.04
CA ASN A 322 -18.66 -7.99 26.25
C ASN A 322 -17.21 -8.49 26.36
N PRO A 323 -16.98 -9.70 26.91
CA PRO A 323 -15.63 -10.26 27.02
C PRO A 323 -14.98 -10.56 25.66
N ASN A 324 -15.73 -10.53 24.57
CA ASN A 324 -15.23 -10.75 23.23
C ASN A 324 -15.81 -9.69 22.25
N PRO A 325 -15.22 -8.49 22.22
CA PRO A 325 -15.69 -7.40 21.35
C PRO A 325 -15.42 -7.63 19.86
N GLY A 326 -14.64 -8.65 19.48
CA GLY A 326 -14.49 -9.13 18.11
C GLY A 326 -13.62 -8.22 17.21
N ALA A 327 -14.15 -7.75 16.07
CA ALA A 327 -13.35 -7.02 15.11
C ALA A 327 -14.11 -5.86 14.43
N SER A 328 -13.39 -4.78 14.14
CA SER A 328 -13.81 -3.68 13.27
C SER A 328 -12.98 -3.68 12.00
N LEU A 329 -13.57 -4.09 10.87
CA LEU A 329 -12.91 -4.26 9.59
C LEU A 329 -13.34 -3.14 8.64
N ARG A 330 -12.38 -2.51 7.95
CA ARG A 330 -12.65 -1.42 7.00
C ARG A 330 -11.97 -1.70 5.68
N PHE A 331 -12.66 -1.37 4.57
CA PHE A 331 -12.19 -1.68 3.21
C PHE A 331 -12.25 -0.44 2.32
N GLY A 332 -11.12 -0.07 1.76
CA GLY A 332 -11.01 1.15 0.96
C GLY A 332 -9.85 1.14 -0.04
N HIS A 333 -8.96 2.12 0.06
CA HIS A 333 -8.03 2.47 -1.02
C HIS A 333 -6.59 2.66 -0.54
N GLU A 334 -5.64 2.54 -1.47
CA GLU A 334 -4.23 2.88 -1.27
C GLU A 334 -4.03 4.34 -0.84
N SER A 335 -4.86 5.23 -1.37
CA SER A 335 -4.86 6.67 -1.06
C SER A 335 -5.28 6.99 0.37
N VAL A 336 -5.69 5.98 1.13
CA VAL A 336 -5.99 6.05 2.57
C VAL A 336 -4.94 5.27 3.37
N VAL A 337 -4.59 4.04 2.96
CA VAL A 337 -3.59 3.22 3.67
C VAL A 337 -2.26 3.96 3.81
N LEU A 338 -1.74 4.52 2.71
CA LEU A 338 -0.43 5.16 2.72
C LEU A 338 -0.38 6.43 3.60
N PRO A 339 -1.27 7.43 3.44
CA PRO A 339 -1.24 8.60 4.30
C PRO A 339 -1.59 8.27 5.76
N LEU A 340 -2.40 7.25 6.03
CA LEU A 340 -2.64 6.79 7.41
C LEU A 340 -1.36 6.22 8.03
N CYS A 341 -0.58 5.42 7.30
CA CYS A 341 0.73 4.95 7.76
C CYS A 341 1.69 6.12 8.04
N CYS A 342 1.69 7.14 7.18
CA CYS A 342 2.52 8.35 7.37
C CYS A 342 2.07 9.14 8.61
N LEU A 343 0.76 9.35 8.78
CA LEU A 343 0.20 10.07 9.94
C LEU A 343 0.54 9.37 11.26
N MET A 344 0.52 8.03 11.28
CA MET A 344 0.84 7.23 12.47
C MET A 344 2.37 7.08 12.70
N GLY A 345 3.22 7.43 11.75
CA GLY A 345 4.65 7.16 11.81
C GLY A 345 5.00 5.68 11.71
N LEU A 346 4.09 4.86 11.13
CA LEU A 346 4.26 3.41 11.04
C LEU A 346 5.50 3.07 10.21
N ASN A 347 6.42 2.25 10.75
CA ASN A 347 7.70 1.89 10.14
C ASN A 347 8.56 3.09 9.69
N GLY A 348 8.47 4.24 10.37
CA GLY A 348 9.22 5.45 10.05
C GLY A 348 8.71 6.19 8.80
N LEU A 349 7.45 5.95 8.39
CA LEU A 349 6.84 6.60 7.22
C LEU A 349 6.48 8.07 7.44
N ASP A 350 6.64 8.61 8.65
CA ASP A 350 6.61 10.03 9.02
C ASP A 350 7.91 10.77 8.65
N TYR A 351 8.81 10.14 7.88
CA TYR A 351 10.06 10.73 7.40
C TYR A 351 9.83 12.03 6.64
N ARG A 352 10.53 13.10 7.06
CA ARG A 352 10.38 14.46 6.55
C ARG A 352 11.59 14.89 5.75
N THR A 353 11.40 15.21 4.49
CA THR A 353 12.43 15.83 3.65
C THR A 353 11.83 16.70 2.56
N THR A 354 12.63 17.65 2.06
CA THR A 354 12.37 18.37 0.81
C THR A 354 13.26 17.84 -0.32
N ASP A 355 14.25 17.00 0.02
CA ASP A 355 15.16 16.38 -0.94
C ASP A 355 14.54 15.09 -1.51
N LEU A 356 14.06 15.19 -2.75
CA LEU A 356 13.52 14.06 -3.48
C LEU A 356 14.60 13.18 -4.15
N GLU A 357 15.86 13.65 -4.17
CA GLU A 357 16.97 12.90 -4.79
C GLU A 357 17.44 11.73 -3.94
N THR A 358 17.30 11.83 -2.62
CA THR A 358 17.70 10.79 -1.67
C THR A 358 16.51 10.14 -0.97
N LEU A 359 15.28 10.51 -1.35
CA LEU A 359 14.06 10.04 -0.72
C LEU A 359 13.96 8.50 -0.67
N ASP A 360 14.36 7.83 -1.74
CA ASP A 360 14.28 6.38 -1.88
C ASP A 360 15.18 5.59 -0.91
N GLN A 361 16.12 6.26 -0.24
CA GLN A 361 16.95 5.66 0.80
C GLN A 361 16.20 5.51 2.13
N HIS A 362 15.17 6.32 2.36
CA HIS A 362 14.45 6.42 3.63
C HIS A 362 12.96 6.08 3.52
N TRP A 363 12.34 6.32 2.38
CA TRP A 363 10.91 6.19 2.19
C TRP A 363 10.59 5.48 0.87
N GLN A 364 9.88 4.35 0.94
CA GLN A 364 9.77 3.40 -0.16
C GLN A 364 8.36 2.82 -0.25
N THR A 365 7.59 3.29 -1.22
CA THR A 365 6.18 2.93 -1.43
C THR A 365 5.93 1.44 -1.64
N TYR A 366 6.80 0.74 -2.38
CA TYR A 366 6.61 -0.67 -2.70
C TYR A 366 6.62 -1.62 -1.48
N LYS A 367 7.06 -1.13 -0.33
CA LYS A 367 7.01 -1.85 0.96
C LYS A 367 5.71 -1.64 1.72
N VAL A 368 4.88 -0.67 1.29
CA VAL A 368 3.76 -0.18 2.10
C VAL A 368 2.40 -0.64 1.56
N PHE A 369 2.11 -0.39 0.28
CA PHE A 369 0.74 -0.50 -0.21
C PHE A 369 0.59 -1.32 -1.51
N PRO A 370 0.97 -2.61 -1.55
CA PRO A 370 0.56 -3.49 -2.62
C PRO A 370 -0.97 -3.52 -2.76
N MET A 371 -1.50 -4.17 -3.79
CA MET A 371 -2.93 -4.51 -3.82
C MET A 371 -3.30 -5.28 -2.55
N ALA A 372 -4.49 -5.12 -2.02
CA ALA A 372 -4.96 -5.69 -0.74
C ALA A 372 -4.12 -5.31 0.50
N ALA A 373 -3.27 -4.28 0.42
CA ALA A 373 -2.51 -3.80 1.57
C ALA A 373 -3.42 -3.52 2.75
N ASN A 374 -2.98 -3.87 3.94
CA ASN A 374 -3.78 -3.72 5.14
C ASN A 374 -2.97 -3.34 6.38
N ILE A 375 -3.63 -2.63 7.27
CA ILE A 375 -3.17 -2.30 8.62
C ILE A 375 -4.07 -3.07 9.57
N GLN A 376 -3.49 -3.79 10.53
CA GLN A 376 -4.22 -4.45 11.59
C GLN A 376 -3.60 -4.04 12.92
N PHE A 377 -4.40 -3.50 13.84
CA PHE A 377 -4.03 -3.33 15.23
C PHE A 377 -4.75 -4.40 16.04
N VAL A 378 -3.98 -5.31 16.61
CA VAL A 378 -4.49 -6.42 17.42
C VAL A 378 -4.28 -6.08 18.88
N TYR A 379 -5.35 -6.10 19.65
CA TYR A 379 -5.35 -5.72 21.07
C TYR A 379 -5.39 -6.95 21.95
N PHE A 380 -4.55 -6.93 22.98
CA PHE A 380 -4.36 -8.04 23.93
C PHE A 380 -4.64 -7.57 25.33
N ARG A 381 -5.27 -8.42 26.13
CA ARG A 381 -5.51 -8.18 27.55
C ARG A 381 -5.11 -9.38 28.38
N LYS A 382 -4.90 -9.13 29.68
CA LYS A 382 -4.56 -10.12 30.67
C LYS A 382 -5.57 -10.07 31.81
N PRO A 383 -6.12 -11.20 32.27
CA PRO A 383 -7.03 -11.22 33.42
C PRO A 383 -6.40 -10.57 34.65
N GLY A 384 -7.15 -9.68 35.31
CA GLY A 384 -6.69 -8.98 36.51
C GLY A 384 -5.69 -7.83 36.26
N SER A 385 -5.53 -7.38 35.02
CA SER A 385 -4.74 -6.21 34.65
C SER A 385 -5.58 -5.24 33.85
N ASP A 386 -5.44 -3.94 34.13
CA ASP A 386 -6.03 -2.88 33.33
C ASP A 386 -5.17 -2.52 32.11
N ASP A 387 -3.94 -3.06 32.05
CA ASP A 387 -3.03 -2.83 30.94
C ASP A 387 -3.48 -3.61 29.69
N VAL A 388 -3.50 -2.90 28.58
CA VAL A 388 -3.83 -3.44 27.24
C VAL A 388 -2.62 -3.27 26.34
N LEU A 389 -2.18 -4.37 25.75
CA LEU A 389 -1.14 -4.34 24.73
C LEU A 389 -1.74 -4.27 23.33
N MET A 390 -1.04 -3.62 22.42
CA MET A 390 -1.40 -3.54 21.02
C MET A 390 -0.23 -3.99 20.14
N LEU A 391 -0.52 -4.87 19.18
CA LEU A 391 0.43 -5.30 18.14
C LEU A 391 0.05 -4.61 16.81
N PRO A 392 0.89 -3.73 16.27
CA PRO A 392 0.66 -3.16 14.94
C PRO A 392 1.17 -4.11 13.86
N LEU A 393 0.34 -4.36 12.85
CA LEU A 393 0.73 -5.10 11.65
C LEU A 393 0.51 -4.24 10.41
N LEU A 394 1.48 -4.26 9.50
CA LEU A 394 1.34 -3.74 8.14
C LEU A 394 1.53 -4.91 7.16
N ASN A 395 0.53 -5.16 6.34
CA ASN A 395 0.53 -6.29 5.40
C ASN A 395 0.83 -7.63 6.11
N GLU A 396 0.18 -7.85 7.25
CA GLU A 396 0.31 -9.05 8.09
C GLU A 396 1.74 -9.30 8.64
N ARG A 397 2.58 -8.26 8.67
CA ARG A 397 3.93 -8.26 9.24
C ARG A 397 3.99 -7.28 10.39
N GLU A 398 4.68 -7.67 11.46
CA GLU A 398 4.90 -6.79 12.61
C GLU A 398 5.49 -5.45 12.17
N ALA A 399 4.90 -4.37 12.66
CA ALA A 399 5.28 -3.01 12.32
C ALA A 399 5.73 -2.26 13.58
N THR A 400 6.46 -1.17 13.37
CA THR A 400 6.93 -0.32 14.46
C THR A 400 6.21 1.02 14.48
N LEU A 401 6.05 1.59 15.68
CA LEU A 401 5.58 2.95 15.91
C LEU A 401 6.67 3.77 16.60
N PRO A 402 6.72 5.10 16.43
CA PRO A 402 7.69 5.97 17.09
C PRO A 402 7.29 6.23 18.56
N VAL A 403 6.92 5.15 19.25
CA VAL A 403 6.53 5.12 20.67
C VAL A 403 7.46 4.17 21.40
N PRO A 404 8.10 4.58 22.49
CA PRO A 404 8.92 3.66 23.29
C PRO A 404 8.09 2.49 23.83
N THR A 405 8.69 1.31 23.89
CA THR A 405 8.06 0.13 24.49
C THR A 405 9.12 -0.79 25.11
N ASP A 406 8.78 -1.43 26.22
CA ASP A 406 9.59 -2.46 26.90
C ASP A 406 9.14 -3.90 26.56
N VAL A 407 8.09 -4.04 25.73
CA VAL A 407 7.46 -5.30 25.33
C VAL A 407 7.47 -5.53 23.81
N ALA A 408 8.42 -4.95 23.07
CA ALA A 408 8.48 -5.07 21.61
C ALA A 408 8.32 -6.51 21.12
N PRO A 409 7.57 -6.76 20.02
CA PRO A 409 6.95 -5.81 19.09
C PRO A 409 5.59 -5.26 19.54
N TYR A 410 5.19 -5.50 20.77
CA TYR A 410 3.96 -5.00 21.37
C TYR A 410 4.18 -3.60 21.94
N TYR A 411 3.09 -2.88 22.14
CA TYR A 411 3.06 -1.54 22.72
C TYR A 411 1.97 -1.46 23.78
N HIS A 412 2.18 -0.71 24.85
CA HIS A 412 1.10 -0.36 25.77
C HIS A 412 0.13 0.59 25.04
N TRP A 413 -1.15 0.20 25.00
CA TRP A 413 -2.15 0.99 24.28
C TRP A 413 -2.28 2.42 24.81
N SER A 414 -2.16 2.61 26.11
CA SER A 414 -2.15 3.96 26.73
C SER A 414 -1.14 4.89 26.05
N ASP A 415 0.09 4.43 25.85
CA ASP A 415 1.17 5.24 25.28
C ASP A 415 0.94 5.52 23.80
N VAL A 416 0.48 4.52 23.05
CA VAL A 416 0.13 4.67 21.63
C VAL A 416 -1.07 5.60 21.47
N ARG A 417 -2.08 5.47 22.32
CA ARG A 417 -3.27 6.32 22.32
C ARG A 417 -2.91 7.79 22.57
N ASP A 418 -2.08 8.05 23.57
CA ASP A 418 -1.62 9.41 23.90
C ASP A 418 -0.79 9.99 22.75
N TYR A 419 0.10 9.22 22.15
CA TYR A 419 0.84 9.61 20.94
C TYR A 419 -0.10 9.98 19.80
N PHE A 420 -1.12 9.18 19.50
CA PHE A 420 -2.08 9.47 18.42
C PHE A 420 -2.93 10.71 18.71
N ILE A 421 -3.38 10.91 19.96
CA ILE A 421 -4.11 12.10 20.37
C ILE A 421 -3.22 13.36 20.24
N GLU A 422 -1.98 13.28 20.69
CA GLU A 422 -1.03 14.37 20.56
C GLU A 422 -0.76 14.69 19.08
N LYS A 423 -0.53 13.68 18.25
CA LYS A 423 -0.34 13.84 16.79
C LYS A 423 -1.55 14.56 16.18
N LEU A 424 -2.76 14.11 16.46
CA LEU A 424 -4.00 14.73 15.96
C LEU A 424 -4.18 16.19 16.43
N SER A 425 -3.72 16.53 17.64
CA SER A 425 -3.79 17.90 18.17
C SER A 425 -2.84 18.87 17.44
N ARG A 426 -1.78 18.34 16.82
CA ARG A 426 -0.76 19.11 16.08
C ARG A 426 -1.09 19.31 14.60
N GLN A 427 -2.33 19.01 14.17
CA GLN A 427 -2.73 19.18 12.77
C GLN A 427 -2.45 20.61 12.30
N PRO A 428 -1.61 20.82 11.24
CA PRO A 428 -1.28 22.17 10.77
C PRO A 428 -2.51 22.93 10.26
N ILE A 429 -2.67 24.17 10.72
CA ILE A 429 -3.69 25.10 10.20
C ILE A 429 -3.08 25.79 8.99
N ILE A 430 -3.67 25.56 7.81
CA ILE A 430 -3.18 26.08 6.54
C ILE A 430 -4.13 27.14 6.01
N THR A 431 -3.58 28.31 5.72
CA THR A 431 -4.26 29.32 4.90
C THR A 431 -3.88 29.09 3.45
N LEU A 432 -4.84 28.70 2.62
CA LEU A 432 -4.61 28.54 1.20
C LEU A 432 -4.43 29.95 0.56
N PRO A 433 -3.50 30.09 -0.41
CA PRO A 433 -3.45 31.31 -1.20
C PRO A 433 -4.79 31.54 -1.93
N GLN A 434 -5.25 32.77 -1.95
CA GLN A 434 -6.46 33.18 -2.67
C GLN A 434 -6.30 33.03 -4.18
#